data_e1e852beff316c9912dae033ef81c03b
#
_entry.id   e1e852beff316c9912dae033ef81c03b
#
_cell.length_a   1.000
_cell.length_b   1.000
_cell.length_c   1.000
_cell.angle_alpha   90.00
_cell.angle_beta   90.00
_cell.angle_gamma   90.00
#
_symmetry.space_group_name_H-M   'P 1'
#
loop_
_entity.id
_entity.type
_entity.pdbx_description
1 polymer ?
#
loop_
_entity_poly.entity_id
_entity_poly.type
_entity_poly.pdbx_seq_one_letter_code
_entity_poly.pdbx_strand_id
1 'polypeptide(L)'
;ETTLGLPLETPPWYAPIDEAHFPRAESTYALSKVVTEQMAATYARWSGVSHVGLRFSNVMTVQDYRDRFPAAWENPKARRWNLWSYIDARDAASACRAALTASEEMLGGPGSAPNVIIAAADTCMRRDSAELLALEFPGVELRGTIVGTQSLFSIEAAERVIGWKPEHSWRGTLEPSA
;
A
#
# COMPACT_ATOMS: atom_id res chain seq x y z
N GLU A 1 -0.43 -9.40 0.76
CA GLU A 1 0.18 -10.73 0.88
C GLU A 1 1.71 -10.69 0.81
N THR A 2 2.29 -10.08 -0.21
CA THR A 2 3.74 -10.08 -0.41
C THR A 2 4.50 -9.47 0.77
N THR A 3 3.94 -8.43 1.38
CA THR A 3 4.60 -7.70 2.47
C THR A 3 4.35 -8.35 3.83
N LEU A 4 3.15 -8.88 4.07
CA LEU A 4 2.72 -9.32 5.39
C LEU A 4 2.65 -10.85 5.57
N GLY A 5 2.69 -11.63 4.48
CA GLY A 5 2.50 -13.09 4.52
C GLY A 5 1.04 -13.51 4.73
N LEU A 6 0.77 -14.80 4.69
CA LEU A 6 -0.51 -15.45 4.99
C LEU A 6 -0.27 -16.78 5.73
N PRO A 7 -1.10 -17.13 6.72
CA PRO A 7 -2.17 -16.36 7.33
C PRO A 7 -1.60 -15.19 8.14
N LEU A 8 -2.31 -14.10 8.16
CA LEU A 8 -1.89 -12.83 8.76
C LEU A 8 -1.93 -12.82 10.28
N GLU A 9 -1.46 -13.87 10.86
CA GLU A 9 -1.18 -13.96 12.29
C GLU A 9 0.19 -13.39 12.64
N THR A 10 1.06 -13.26 11.63
CA THR A 10 2.39 -12.68 11.84
C THR A 10 2.29 -11.16 11.68
N PRO A 11 2.52 -10.40 12.75
CA PRO A 11 2.46 -8.95 12.69
C PRO A 11 3.55 -8.39 11.77
N PRO A 12 3.39 -7.17 11.22
CA PRO A 12 4.49 -6.48 10.57
C PRO A 12 5.60 -6.19 11.58
N TRP A 13 6.80 -5.94 11.10
CA TRP A 13 7.90 -5.58 12.00
C TRP A 13 7.75 -4.17 12.54
N TYR A 14 7.18 -3.28 11.73
CA TYR A 14 6.92 -1.89 12.07
C TYR A 14 5.78 -1.32 11.21
N ALA A 15 5.25 -0.19 11.64
CA ALA A 15 4.31 0.64 10.87
C ALA A 15 4.69 2.13 11.02
N PRO A 16 4.46 2.98 10.00
CA PRO A 16 3.94 2.63 8.68
C PRO A 16 4.89 1.69 7.93
N ILE A 17 4.31 0.75 7.16
CA ILE A 17 5.09 -0.10 6.26
C ILE A 17 5.53 0.73 5.07
N ASP A 18 6.81 0.67 4.76
CA ASP A 18 7.43 1.24 3.57
C ASP A 18 8.04 0.16 2.66
N GLU A 19 8.71 0.56 1.60
CA GLU A 19 9.31 -0.34 0.62
C GLU A 19 10.51 -1.13 1.17
N ALA A 20 11.10 -0.67 2.28
CA ALA A 20 12.21 -1.36 2.96
C ALA A 20 11.74 -2.51 3.85
N HIS A 21 10.43 -2.59 4.14
CA HIS A 21 9.89 -3.72 4.89
C HIS A 21 10.13 -5.01 4.11
N PHE A 22 10.83 -5.97 4.74
CA PHE A 22 11.19 -7.23 4.08
C PHE A 22 9.94 -8.01 3.68
N PRO A 23 9.80 -8.44 2.40
CA PRO A 23 8.64 -9.19 1.96
C PRO A 23 8.62 -10.59 2.54
N ARG A 24 7.47 -11.00 3.09
CA ARG A 24 7.22 -12.35 3.59
C ARG A 24 6.34 -13.10 2.61
N ALA A 25 6.97 -13.86 1.72
CA ALA A 25 6.24 -14.64 0.72
C ALA A 25 5.88 -16.01 1.29
N GLU A 26 4.68 -16.16 1.84
CA GLU A 26 4.16 -17.40 2.42
C GLU A 26 3.09 -18.08 1.55
N SER A 27 2.91 -17.60 0.32
CA SER A 27 2.05 -18.21 -0.70
C SER A 27 2.73 -18.22 -2.05
N THR A 28 2.29 -19.09 -2.95
CA THR A 28 2.78 -19.11 -4.35
C THR A 28 2.52 -17.79 -5.05
N TYR A 29 1.39 -17.13 -4.75
CA TYR A 29 1.10 -15.81 -5.27
C TYR A 29 2.10 -14.76 -4.75
N ALA A 30 2.31 -14.68 -3.43
CA ALA A 30 3.26 -13.74 -2.85
C ALA A 30 4.69 -13.98 -3.38
N LEU A 31 5.12 -15.25 -3.46
CA LEU A 31 6.40 -15.63 -4.04
C LEU A 31 6.51 -15.15 -5.50
N SER A 32 5.46 -15.35 -6.31
CA SER A 32 5.48 -14.91 -7.70
C SER A 32 5.69 -13.40 -7.83
N LYS A 33 5.14 -12.59 -6.91
CA LYS A 33 5.35 -11.14 -6.90
C LYS A 33 6.78 -10.75 -6.52
N VAL A 34 7.35 -11.40 -5.51
CA VAL A 34 8.76 -11.18 -5.13
C VAL A 34 9.69 -11.54 -6.31
N VAL A 35 9.46 -12.68 -6.95
CA VAL A 35 10.23 -13.09 -8.13
C VAL A 35 10.07 -12.09 -9.29
N THR A 36 8.85 -11.60 -9.53
CA THR A 36 8.60 -10.60 -10.58
C THR A 36 9.39 -9.30 -10.34
N GLU A 37 9.47 -8.82 -9.09
CA GLU A 37 10.28 -7.64 -8.75
C GLU A 37 11.79 -7.89 -9.02
N GLN A 38 12.29 -9.07 -8.66
CA GLN A 38 13.69 -9.44 -8.94
C GLN A 38 13.97 -9.60 -10.44
N MET A 39 13.01 -10.16 -11.18
CA MET A 39 13.10 -10.23 -12.64
C MET A 39 13.14 -8.82 -13.25
N ALA A 40 12.24 -7.93 -12.85
CA ALA A 40 12.20 -6.55 -13.32
C ALA A 40 13.54 -5.83 -13.07
N ALA A 41 14.10 -5.95 -11.87
CA ALA A 41 15.39 -5.38 -11.52
C ALA A 41 16.54 -5.95 -12.36
N THR A 42 16.47 -7.24 -12.71
CA THR A 42 17.48 -7.90 -13.55
C THR A 42 17.37 -7.43 -15.00
N TYR A 43 16.16 -7.42 -15.55
CA TYR A 43 15.92 -6.93 -16.91
C TYR A 43 16.26 -5.45 -17.07
N ALA A 44 15.94 -4.61 -16.09
CA ALA A 44 16.28 -3.21 -16.10
C ALA A 44 17.81 -3.01 -16.26
N ARG A 45 18.60 -3.66 -15.41
CA ARG A 45 20.06 -3.59 -15.50
C ARG A 45 20.61 -4.13 -16.83
N TRP A 46 20.00 -5.19 -17.34
CA TRP A 46 20.46 -5.84 -18.57
C TRP A 46 20.10 -5.05 -19.82
N SER A 47 18.86 -4.55 -19.91
CA SER A 47 18.36 -3.85 -21.10
C SER A 47 18.62 -2.35 -21.11
N GLY A 48 18.90 -1.76 -19.92
CA GLY A 48 18.93 -0.30 -19.75
C GLY A 48 17.53 0.34 -19.70
N VAL A 49 16.46 -0.44 -19.84
CA VAL A 49 15.07 0.04 -19.77
C VAL A 49 14.59 0.05 -18.30
N SER A 50 14.14 1.21 -17.84
CA SER A 50 13.65 1.34 -16.47
C SER A 50 12.27 0.66 -16.29
N HIS A 51 12.07 0.07 -15.12
CA HIS A 51 10.82 -0.60 -14.71
C HIS A 51 10.32 0.03 -13.42
N VAL A 52 9.01 0.09 -13.23
CA VAL A 52 8.41 0.53 -11.96
C VAL A 52 7.49 -0.57 -11.42
N GLY A 53 7.77 -1.05 -10.24
CA GLY A 53 6.90 -1.98 -9.51
C GLY A 53 5.87 -1.22 -8.68
N LEU A 54 4.57 -1.42 -8.96
CA LEU A 54 3.48 -0.83 -8.20
C LEU A 54 2.92 -1.87 -7.23
N ARG A 55 3.17 -1.70 -5.93
CA ARG A 55 2.65 -2.55 -4.85
C ARG A 55 1.29 -2.02 -4.41
N PHE A 56 0.25 -2.45 -5.11
CA PHE A 56 -1.11 -2.02 -4.81
C PHE A 56 -1.62 -2.61 -3.49
N SER A 57 -2.23 -1.77 -2.68
CA SER A 57 -3.18 -2.20 -1.67
C SER A 57 -4.47 -2.72 -2.35
N ASN A 58 -5.47 -3.15 -1.57
CA ASN A 58 -6.72 -3.64 -2.13
C ASN A 58 -7.42 -2.57 -2.96
N VAL A 59 -7.50 -2.78 -4.26
CA VAL A 59 -8.19 -1.87 -5.18
C VAL A 59 -9.70 -1.98 -4.93
N MET A 60 -10.32 -0.84 -4.65
CA MET A 60 -11.72 -0.71 -4.28
C MET A 60 -12.42 0.32 -5.15
N THR A 61 -13.67 0.03 -5.48
CA THR A 61 -14.59 0.97 -6.10
C THR A 61 -15.47 1.65 -5.05
N VAL A 62 -16.23 2.66 -5.44
CA VAL A 62 -17.24 3.27 -4.58
C VAL A 62 -18.27 2.26 -4.08
N GLN A 63 -18.61 1.25 -4.90
CA GLN A 63 -19.53 0.20 -4.49
C GLN A 63 -18.90 -0.70 -3.41
N ASP A 64 -17.62 -1.04 -3.55
CA ASP A 64 -16.90 -1.81 -2.53
C ASP A 64 -16.83 -1.08 -1.18
N TYR A 65 -16.76 0.25 -1.17
CA TYR A 65 -16.82 1.02 0.08
C TYR A 65 -18.14 0.78 0.83
N ARG A 66 -19.26 0.83 0.10
CA ARG A 66 -20.60 0.63 0.66
C ARG A 66 -20.81 -0.79 1.17
N ASP A 67 -20.32 -1.76 0.43
CA ASP A 67 -20.60 -3.17 0.68
C ASP A 67 -19.67 -3.78 1.75
N ARG A 68 -18.42 -3.28 1.85
CA ARG A 68 -17.38 -3.96 2.63
C ARG A 68 -16.93 -3.21 3.87
N PHE A 69 -16.92 -1.87 3.85
CA PHE A 69 -16.34 -1.13 4.97
C PHE A 69 -17.21 -1.12 6.23
N PRO A 70 -18.56 -1.02 6.16
CA PRO A 70 -19.38 -1.07 7.35
C PRO A 70 -19.17 -2.34 8.20
N ALA A 71 -19.00 -3.49 7.55
CA ALA A 71 -18.73 -4.74 8.26
C ALA A 71 -17.35 -4.74 8.98
N ALA A 72 -16.37 -4.01 8.42
CA ALA A 72 -15.06 -3.87 9.06
C ALA A 72 -15.12 -2.94 10.28
N TRP A 73 -15.97 -1.93 10.29
CA TRP A 73 -16.12 -1.03 11.43
C TRP A 73 -16.63 -1.77 12.68
N GLU A 74 -17.52 -2.74 12.49
CA GLU A 74 -18.04 -3.59 13.57
C GLU A 74 -17.05 -4.69 13.98
N ASN A 75 -16.21 -5.15 13.06
CA ASN A 75 -15.22 -6.19 13.30
C ASN A 75 -13.85 -5.85 12.70
N PRO A 76 -13.00 -5.11 13.42
CA PRO A 76 -11.67 -4.74 12.92
C PRO A 76 -10.80 -5.93 12.50
N LYS A 77 -10.99 -7.10 13.11
CA LYS A 77 -10.23 -8.32 12.78
C LYS A 77 -10.44 -8.78 11.34
N ALA A 78 -11.61 -8.46 10.75
CA ALA A 78 -11.93 -8.88 9.39
C ALA A 78 -10.94 -8.34 8.33
N ARG A 79 -10.33 -7.19 8.58
CA ARG A 79 -9.39 -6.55 7.64
C ARG A 79 -8.00 -6.25 8.22
N ARG A 80 -7.67 -6.79 9.40
CA ARG A 80 -6.34 -6.58 9.98
C ARG A 80 -5.22 -7.12 9.11
N TRP A 81 -5.51 -8.11 8.26
CA TRP A 81 -4.58 -8.78 7.37
C TRP A 81 -3.90 -7.86 6.35
N ASN A 82 -4.46 -6.70 6.04
CA ASN A 82 -3.87 -5.69 5.18
C ASN A 82 -3.74 -4.34 5.89
N LEU A 83 -3.70 -4.35 7.21
CA LEU A 83 -3.67 -3.15 8.05
C LEU A 83 -4.77 -2.14 7.69
N TRP A 84 -5.96 -2.66 7.37
CA TRP A 84 -7.14 -1.87 6.97
C TRP A 84 -6.92 -0.94 5.78
N SER A 85 -5.88 -1.19 5.00
CA SER A 85 -5.52 -0.38 3.85
C SER A 85 -6.38 -0.71 2.63
N TYR A 86 -6.48 0.25 1.73
CA TYR A 86 -7.15 0.16 0.43
C TYR A 86 -6.54 1.17 -0.53
N ILE A 87 -6.95 1.13 -1.79
CA ILE A 87 -6.72 2.16 -2.79
C ILE A 87 -7.97 2.31 -3.67
N ASP A 88 -8.38 3.54 -3.95
CA ASP A 88 -9.46 3.80 -4.91
C ASP A 88 -9.04 3.38 -6.32
N ALA A 89 -9.93 2.77 -7.07
CA ALA A 89 -9.64 2.31 -8.43
C ALA A 89 -9.21 3.45 -9.37
N ARG A 90 -9.71 4.68 -9.14
CA ARG A 90 -9.30 5.88 -9.89
C ARG A 90 -7.87 6.28 -9.58
N ASP A 91 -7.49 6.21 -8.30
CA ASP A 91 -6.14 6.50 -7.84
C ASP A 91 -5.16 5.40 -8.29
N ALA A 92 -5.59 4.14 -8.27
CA ALA A 92 -4.79 3.05 -8.84
C ALA A 92 -4.50 3.28 -10.33
N ALA A 93 -5.50 3.71 -11.11
CA ALA A 93 -5.32 4.05 -12.52
C ALA A 93 -4.41 5.27 -12.71
N SER A 94 -4.55 6.31 -11.88
CA SER A 94 -3.67 7.49 -11.93
C SER A 94 -2.22 7.15 -11.57
N ALA A 95 -1.99 6.22 -10.63
CA ALA A 95 -0.66 5.73 -10.28
C ALA A 95 0.00 4.97 -11.46
N CYS A 96 -0.76 4.13 -12.17
CA CYS A 96 -0.26 3.50 -13.40
C CYS A 96 0.16 4.53 -14.44
N ARG A 97 -0.64 5.56 -14.65
CA ARG A 97 -0.30 6.65 -15.58
C ARG A 97 0.95 7.41 -15.13
N ALA A 98 1.04 7.76 -13.85
CA ALA A 98 2.21 8.44 -13.29
C ALA A 98 3.49 7.61 -13.50
N ALA A 99 3.44 6.31 -13.24
CA ALA A 99 4.58 5.41 -13.46
C ALA A 99 5.04 5.37 -14.92
N LEU A 100 4.09 5.42 -15.88
CA LEU A 100 4.41 5.41 -17.31
C LEU A 100 5.01 6.74 -17.81
N THR A 101 4.77 7.84 -17.10
CA THR A 101 5.21 9.19 -17.48
C THR A 101 6.33 9.74 -16.59
N ALA A 102 6.76 9.01 -15.57
CA ALA A 102 7.87 9.40 -14.73
C ALA A 102 9.18 9.50 -15.54
N SER A 103 9.96 10.52 -15.28
CA SER A 103 11.26 10.67 -15.94
C SER A 103 12.28 9.63 -15.44
N GLU A 104 13.22 9.26 -16.27
CA GLU A 104 14.30 8.35 -15.84
C GLU A 104 15.09 8.88 -14.64
N GLU A 105 15.23 10.20 -14.51
CA GLU A 105 15.88 10.83 -13.37
C GLU A 105 15.11 10.54 -12.07
N MET A 106 13.79 10.68 -12.08
CA MET A 106 12.93 10.35 -10.91
C MET A 106 13.03 8.88 -10.54
N LEU A 107 13.15 8.00 -11.52
CA LEU A 107 13.25 6.56 -11.32
C LEU A 107 14.63 6.12 -10.80
N GLY A 108 15.63 6.99 -10.78
CA GLY A 108 17.01 6.69 -10.35
C GLY A 108 17.99 6.43 -11.49
N GLY A 109 17.63 6.79 -12.72
CA GLY A 109 18.45 6.67 -13.93
C GLY A 109 18.11 5.46 -14.79
N PRO A 110 18.74 5.35 -15.98
CA PRO A 110 18.52 4.25 -16.90
C PRO A 110 18.78 2.89 -16.28
N GLY A 111 17.91 1.93 -16.53
CA GLY A 111 18.03 0.57 -16.01
C GLY A 111 17.67 0.42 -14.52
N SER A 112 17.01 1.41 -13.93
CA SER A 112 16.47 1.34 -12.57
C SER A 112 15.19 0.53 -12.49
N ALA A 113 14.86 0.00 -11.31
CA ALA A 113 13.64 -0.75 -11.08
C ALA A 113 13.08 -0.49 -9.66
N PRO A 114 12.68 0.76 -9.35
CA PRO A 114 12.09 1.05 -8.06
C PRO A 114 10.73 0.38 -7.89
N ASN A 115 10.44 -0.05 -6.66
CA ASN A 115 9.10 -0.46 -6.26
C ASN A 115 8.52 0.66 -5.39
N VAL A 116 7.21 0.91 -5.51
CA VAL A 116 6.50 1.90 -4.70
C VAL A 116 5.16 1.36 -4.22
N ILE A 117 4.80 1.68 -2.98
CA ILE A 117 3.51 1.33 -2.39
C ILE A 117 2.44 2.31 -2.87
N ILE A 118 1.33 1.75 -3.34
CA ILE A 118 0.17 2.49 -3.82
C ILE A 118 -1.02 2.18 -2.91
N ALA A 119 -1.30 3.11 -2.01
CA ALA A 119 -2.36 3.00 -1.02
C ALA A 119 -3.07 4.36 -0.84
N ALA A 120 -4.29 4.33 -0.31
CA ALA A 120 -4.98 5.55 0.12
C ALA A 120 -4.24 6.21 1.29
N ALA A 121 -4.45 7.50 1.48
CA ALA A 121 -3.84 8.25 2.58
C ALA A 121 -4.42 7.86 3.96
N ASP A 122 -5.60 7.24 3.98
CA ASP A 122 -6.30 6.81 5.18
C ASP A 122 -6.60 5.31 5.17
N THR A 123 -7.01 4.78 6.32
CA THR A 123 -7.52 3.42 6.44
C THR A 123 -9.03 3.37 6.14
N CYS A 124 -9.56 2.18 5.85
CA CYS A 124 -10.99 1.97 5.71
C CYS A 124 -11.76 2.03 7.04
N MET A 125 -11.10 2.36 8.14
CA MET A 125 -11.64 2.34 9.50
C MET A 125 -12.02 3.74 9.99
N ARG A 126 -12.96 3.80 10.94
CA ARG A 126 -13.35 5.02 11.65
C ARG A 126 -12.50 5.27 12.89
N ARG A 127 -11.86 4.24 13.42
CA ARG A 127 -10.97 4.32 14.58
C ARG A 127 -9.61 4.88 14.21
N ASP A 128 -8.95 5.43 15.21
CA ASP A 128 -7.55 5.84 15.13
C ASP A 128 -6.66 4.64 14.74
N SER A 129 -5.77 4.88 13.79
CA SER A 129 -4.93 3.82 13.21
C SER A 129 -3.87 3.31 14.18
N ALA A 130 -3.34 4.18 15.05
CA ALA A 130 -2.38 3.78 16.06
C ALA A 130 -3.05 2.95 17.18
N GLU A 131 -4.29 3.29 17.56
CA GLU A 131 -5.09 2.49 18.49
C GLU A 131 -5.40 1.10 17.92
N LEU A 132 -5.80 1.03 16.64
CA LEU A 132 -6.06 -0.24 15.96
C LEU A 132 -4.80 -1.12 15.89
N LEU A 133 -3.66 -0.52 15.56
CA LEU A 133 -2.38 -1.22 15.52
C LEU A 133 -2.04 -1.79 16.91
N ALA A 134 -2.14 -0.98 17.96
CA ALA A 134 -1.84 -1.41 19.32
C ALA A 134 -2.80 -2.53 19.80
N LEU A 135 -4.06 -2.48 19.41
CA LEU A 135 -5.08 -3.46 19.78
C LEU A 135 -4.85 -4.81 19.08
N GLU A 136 -4.65 -4.80 17.78
CA GLU A 136 -4.61 -6.03 16.96
C GLU A 136 -3.20 -6.60 16.79
N PHE A 137 -2.17 -5.77 16.98
CA PHE A 137 -0.76 -6.15 16.83
C PHE A 137 0.09 -5.55 17.96
N PRO A 138 -0.16 -5.95 19.21
CA PRO A 138 0.59 -5.41 20.36
C PRO A 138 2.08 -5.71 20.20
N GLY A 139 2.91 -4.69 20.41
CA GLY A 139 4.36 -4.80 20.30
C GLY A 139 4.97 -4.50 18.93
N VAL A 140 4.16 -4.19 17.92
CA VAL A 140 4.67 -3.67 16.64
C VAL A 140 5.26 -2.28 16.85
N GLU A 141 6.49 -2.07 16.36
CA GLU A 141 7.16 -0.77 16.39
C GLU A 141 6.38 0.26 15.56
N LEU A 142 6.03 1.38 16.19
CA LEU A 142 5.47 2.52 15.47
C LEU A 142 6.61 3.51 15.15
N ARG A 143 6.90 3.69 13.87
CA ARG A 143 7.91 4.63 13.37
C ARG A 143 7.27 5.95 13.00
N GLY A 144 7.62 6.99 13.72
CA GLY A 144 7.02 8.30 13.54
C GLY A 144 5.65 8.46 14.20
N THR A 145 4.91 9.47 13.79
CA THR A 145 3.60 9.80 14.34
C THR A 145 2.51 9.50 13.30
N ILE A 146 1.53 8.71 13.72
CA ILE A 146 0.31 8.47 12.94
C ILE A 146 -0.82 9.24 13.59
N VAL A 147 -1.54 10.03 12.82
CA VAL A 147 -2.62 10.89 13.31
C VAL A 147 -3.96 10.41 12.78
N GLY A 148 -4.90 10.17 13.70
CA GLY A 148 -6.25 9.77 13.36
C GLY A 148 -6.28 8.50 12.53
N THR A 149 -6.94 8.56 11.39
CA THR A 149 -7.14 7.40 10.51
C THR A 149 -6.11 7.29 9.37
N GLN A 150 -4.98 7.94 9.51
CA GLN A 150 -3.88 7.89 8.53
C GLN A 150 -3.50 6.44 8.21
N SER A 151 -3.13 6.19 6.95
CA SER A 151 -2.69 4.87 6.49
C SER A 151 -1.50 4.34 7.29
N LEU A 152 -1.50 3.04 7.53
CA LEU A 152 -0.36 2.29 8.09
C LEU A 152 0.63 1.82 7.01
N PHE A 153 0.49 2.33 5.80
CA PHE A 153 1.46 2.22 4.72
C PHE A 153 2.00 3.60 4.35
N SER A 154 3.31 3.73 4.21
CA SER A 154 3.92 4.95 3.68
C SER A 154 3.75 5.02 2.17
N ILE A 155 3.31 6.17 1.68
CA ILE A 155 3.19 6.48 0.25
C ILE A 155 4.23 7.52 -0.21
N GLU A 156 5.18 7.85 0.66
CA GLU A 156 6.19 8.87 0.39
C GLU A 156 7.11 8.51 -0.79
N ALA A 157 7.40 7.22 -0.98
CA ALA A 157 8.19 6.78 -2.10
C ALA A 157 7.44 6.97 -3.43
N ALA A 158 6.12 6.75 -3.46
CA ALA A 158 5.32 6.99 -4.67
C ALA A 158 5.34 8.47 -5.06
N GLU A 159 5.23 9.38 -4.10
CA GLU A 159 5.36 10.81 -4.37
C GLU A 159 6.73 11.17 -4.93
N ARG A 160 7.80 10.70 -4.29
CA ARG A 160 9.18 11.00 -4.69
C ARG A 160 9.58 10.38 -6.03
N VAL A 161 9.17 9.13 -6.29
CA VAL A 161 9.67 8.33 -7.42
C VAL A 161 8.82 8.50 -8.67
N ILE A 162 7.51 8.66 -8.54
CA ILE A 162 6.60 8.78 -9.69
C ILE A 162 5.71 10.03 -9.64
N GLY A 163 5.92 10.92 -8.66
CA GLY A 163 5.17 12.18 -8.52
C GLY A 163 3.68 11.97 -8.22
N TRP A 164 3.32 10.85 -7.59
CA TRP A 164 1.94 10.46 -7.38
C TRP A 164 1.51 10.54 -5.91
N LYS A 165 0.27 11.02 -5.69
CA LYS A 165 -0.46 10.98 -4.42
C LYS A 165 -1.90 10.52 -4.63
N PRO A 166 -2.52 9.84 -3.66
CA PRO A 166 -3.94 9.53 -3.72
C PRO A 166 -4.78 10.80 -3.54
N GLU A 167 -5.86 10.89 -4.31
CA GLU A 167 -6.80 12.02 -4.28
C GLU A 167 -8.18 11.64 -3.70
N HIS A 168 -8.47 10.34 -3.62
CA HIS A 168 -9.78 9.86 -3.23
C HIS A 168 -9.75 9.14 -1.88
N SER A 169 -10.73 9.48 -1.04
CA SER A 169 -11.03 8.77 0.20
C SER A 169 -12.47 8.30 0.19
N TRP A 170 -12.72 7.14 0.78
CA TRP A 170 -14.08 6.64 1.01
C TRP A 170 -14.91 7.60 1.86
N ARG A 171 -14.26 8.41 2.71
CA ARG A 171 -14.94 9.39 3.58
C ARG A 171 -15.68 10.44 2.78
N GLY A 172 -15.08 10.95 1.72
CA GLY A 172 -15.76 11.90 0.83
C GLY A 172 -17.00 11.31 0.13
N THR A 173 -17.13 9.97 0.13
CA THR A 173 -18.25 9.28 -0.49
C THR A 173 -19.32 8.84 0.52
N LEU A 174 -18.90 8.27 1.67
CA LEU A 174 -19.81 7.72 2.67
C LEU A 174 -20.05 8.65 3.85
N GLU A 175 -19.18 9.61 4.09
CA GLU A 175 -19.26 10.59 5.16
C GLU A 175 -18.99 11.99 4.56
N PRO A 176 -19.79 12.46 3.58
CA PRO A 176 -19.59 13.78 3.02
C PRO A 176 -19.72 14.82 4.14
N SER A 177 -18.78 15.77 4.17
CA SER A 177 -18.88 16.91 5.08
C SER A 177 -20.20 17.63 4.84
N ALA A 178 -20.95 17.90 5.91
CA ALA A 178 -22.20 18.64 5.87
C ALA A 178 -21.95 20.10 5.44
#